data_1f52e400101548118ada3685f639624f
#
_entry.id   1f52e400101548118ada3685f639624f
#
_cell.length_a   1.000
_cell.length_b   1.000
_cell.length_c   1.000
_cell.angle_alpha   90.00
_cell.angle_beta   90.00
_cell.angle_gamma   90.00
#
_symmetry.space_group_name_H-M   'P 1'
#
loop_
_entity.id
_entity.type
_entity.pdbx_description
1 polymer ?
#
loop_
_entity_poly.entity_id
_entity_poly.type
_entity_poly.pdbx_seq_one_letter_code
_entity_poly.pdbx_strand_id
1 'polypeptide(L)'
;MTQYRKEVDLLGERDVPADAYWGIHTLRAVENFNISNVTISDVPEFVRGMVMVKKAAALANGELGAIPQNIAEAIVNACDEVLVNGKCLDQFPSDIYQGGAGTSVNMNTNEVIANLALEILGHKKGEYKYLDPMDHVNASQSTNDAYPTGFHIAVYNSVAKLLEKVAYLQQGFENKAKEFEKVLKMGRTQLQDAVPMTVGQEFKAFAVLMAEEVKHLKAAAAHLLEVNMGATAIGTGLNTPQGYVPSVVKHLSNVTGLHCTGAENLIEATSDCGDYVSVHGALKRTAVKLSKICNDLRLLSSGPRAGIKEINLPELQAGSSIMPAKVNPVVPEVVNQVCFKVIGNDTTVTFASEAGQLQLNVMEPVIVQAMFESIEILGNACVNLRDKCVDGITVNKETCENYVYNSIGIVTYLNPFIGHHNGDLVGKICAQTGKGVREVVLEKGLLTKEQLDDILSVENLMNPTYKAKLNK
;
A
#
# COMPACT_ATOMS: atom_id res chain seq x y z
N MET A 1 23.62 -37.48 2.01
CA MET A 1 24.75 -36.56 1.77
C MET A 1 24.32 -35.64 0.64
N THR A 2 24.41 -34.33 0.84
CA THR A 2 24.13 -33.36 -0.21
C THR A 2 25.10 -33.57 -1.36
N GLN A 3 24.60 -33.79 -2.57
CA GLN A 3 25.41 -33.83 -3.76
C GLN A 3 25.70 -32.40 -4.23
N TYR A 4 26.90 -32.21 -4.79
CA TYR A 4 27.34 -30.93 -5.31
C TYR A 4 27.69 -31.04 -6.79
N ARG A 5 27.54 -29.95 -7.54
CA ARG A 5 28.09 -29.77 -8.89
C ARG A 5 29.11 -28.62 -8.86
N LYS A 6 30.13 -28.74 -9.70
CA LYS A 6 31.15 -27.71 -9.80
C LYS A 6 30.72 -26.67 -10.83
N GLU A 7 30.77 -25.41 -10.43
CA GLU A 7 30.58 -24.25 -11.32
C GLU A 7 31.77 -23.30 -11.22
N VAL A 8 32.03 -22.56 -12.25
CA VAL A 8 33.20 -21.66 -12.36
C VAL A 8 32.72 -20.29 -12.80
N ASP A 9 33.22 -19.25 -12.14
CA ASP A 9 33.09 -17.86 -12.56
C ASP A 9 34.48 -17.16 -12.61
N LEU A 10 34.51 -15.85 -12.82
CA LEU A 10 35.74 -15.07 -12.88
C LEU A 10 36.61 -15.19 -11.61
N LEU A 11 35.99 -15.47 -10.46
CA LEU A 11 36.68 -15.58 -9.16
C LEU A 11 37.14 -17.02 -8.84
N GLY A 12 36.82 -18.00 -9.68
CA GLY A 12 37.21 -19.38 -9.54
C GLY A 12 36.09 -20.37 -9.29
N GLU A 13 36.47 -21.62 -9.10
CA GLU A 13 35.54 -22.78 -8.95
C GLU A 13 34.88 -22.80 -7.56
N ARG A 14 33.62 -23.20 -7.51
CA ARG A 14 32.84 -23.44 -6.28
C ARG A 14 31.96 -24.68 -6.43
N ASP A 15 31.62 -25.26 -5.30
CA ASP A 15 30.67 -26.37 -5.20
C ASP A 15 29.25 -25.81 -4.92
N VAL A 16 28.35 -25.96 -5.88
CA VAL A 16 26.94 -25.58 -5.78
C VAL A 16 26.10 -26.81 -5.50
N PRO A 17 25.09 -26.79 -4.61
CA PRO A 17 24.20 -27.94 -4.36
C PRO A 17 23.61 -28.44 -5.68
N ALA A 18 23.68 -29.76 -5.93
CA ALA A 18 23.30 -30.32 -7.22
C ALA A 18 21.80 -30.19 -7.55
N ASP A 19 20.97 -30.13 -6.52
CA ASP A 19 19.51 -29.97 -6.61
C ASP A 19 19.04 -28.50 -6.79
N ALA A 20 19.89 -27.52 -6.40
CA ALA A 20 19.57 -26.11 -6.55
C ALA A 20 19.42 -25.71 -8.01
N TYR A 21 18.43 -24.86 -8.32
CA TYR A 21 18.31 -24.23 -9.65
C TYR A 21 19.16 -22.97 -9.79
N TRP A 22 19.52 -22.34 -8.68
CA TRP A 22 20.50 -21.24 -8.67
C TRP A 22 21.94 -21.78 -8.83
N GLY A 23 22.89 -20.90 -9.17
CA GLY A 23 24.26 -21.25 -9.48
C GLY A 23 25.31 -20.53 -8.63
N ILE A 24 26.53 -20.41 -9.17
CA ILE A 24 27.70 -19.89 -8.46
C ILE A 24 27.55 -18.42 -8.05
N HIS A 25 26.93 -17.55 -8.87
CA HIS A 25 26.72 -16.15 -8.52
C HIS A 25 25.79 -16.00 -7.31
N THR A 26 24.71 -16.78 -7.30
CA THR A 26 23.80 -16.82 -6.16
C THR A 26 24.46 -17.39 -4.90
N LEU A 27 25.30 -18.43 -5.03
CA LEU A 27 26.09 -18.95 -3.90
C LEU A 27 26.91 -17.84 -3.25
N ARG A 28 27.64 -17.08 -4.07
CA ARG A 28 28.45 -15.96 -3.54
C ARG A 28 27.60 -14.87 -2.88
N ALA A 29 26.43 -14.56 -3.45
CA ALA A 29 25.52 -13.59 -2.86
C ALA A 29 25.02 -14.03 -1.48
N VAL A 30 24.63 -15.29 -1.32
CA VAL A 30 24.21 -15.87 -0.03
C VAL A 30 25.35 -15.83 1.00
N GLU A 31 26.58 -16.09 0.58
CA GLU A 31 27.74 -15.99 1.47
C GLU A 31 28.11 -14.57 1.86
N ASN A 32 27.93 -13.59 0.94
CA ASN A 32 28.30 -12.20 1.15
C ASN A 32 27.26 -11.40 1.94
N PHE A 33 25.98 -11.71 1.76
CA PHE A 33 24.86 -10.91 2.30
C PHE A 33 24.02 -11.76 3.25
N ASN A 34 24.29 -11.66 4.53
CA ASN A 34 23.55 -12.30 5.61
C ASN A 34 23.15 -11.22 6.62
N ILE A 35 22.15 -10.41 6.27
CA ILE A 35 21.82 -9.15 6.95
C ILE A 35 20.48 -9.25 7.69
N SER A 36 19.38 -9.63 6.97
CA SER A 36 18.03 -9.48 7.50
C SER A 36 17.28 -10.79 7.74
N ASN A 37 17.74 -11.90 7.20
CA ASN A 37 17.01 -13.17 7.09
C ASN A 37 15.72 -13.09 6.24
N VAL A 38 15.49 -11.99 5.52
CA VAL A 38 14.45 -11.87 4.51
C VAL A 38 15.09 -12.07 3.15
N THR A 39 14.61 -13.04 2.41
CA THR A 39 15.18 -13.41 1.11
C THR A 39 14.31 -12.89 -0.03
N ILE A 40 14.85 -12.89 -1.24
CA ILE A 40 14.06 -12.54 -2.44
C ILE A 40 12.90 -13.52 -2.65
N SER A 41 13.02 -14.79 -2.23
CA SER A 41 11.90 -15.75 -2.25
C SER A 41 10.70 -15.33 -1.40
N ASP A 42 10.93 -14.52 -0.36
CA ASP A 42 9.85 -13.97 0.49
C ASP A 42 9.05 -12.87 -0.21
N VAL A 43 9.51 -12.43 -1.40
CA VAL A 43 8.85 -11.43 -2.24
C VAL A 43 8.54 -12.02 -3.63
N PRO A 44 7.64 -13.00 -3.73
CA PRO A 44 7.39 -13.75 -4.97
C PRO A 44 6.93 -12.89 -6.14
N GLU A 45 6.28 -11.75 -5.88
CA GLU A 45 5.89 -10.81 -6.94
C GLU A 45 7.11 -10.18 -7.61
N PHE A 46 8.18 -9.93 -6.86
CA PHE A 46 9.42 -9.43 -7.45
C PHE A 46 10.11 -10.50 -8.31
N VAL A 47 10.16 -11.74 -7.84
CA VAL A 47 10.63 -12.87 -8.65
C VAL A 47 9.85 -12.96 -9.96
N ARG A 48 8.52 -12.87 -9.91
CA ARG A 48 7.67 -12.88 -11.12
C ARG A 48 7.98 -11.73 -12.06
N GLY A 49 8.17 -10.51 -11.52
CA GLY A 49 8.55 -9.34 -12.31
C GLY A 49 9.86 -9.55 -13.07
N MET A 50 10.88 -10.06 -12.38
CA MET A 50 12.16 -10.39 -13.00
C MET A 50 12.02 -11.47 -14.09
N VAL A 51 11.26 -12.53 -13.85
CA VAL A 51 11.02 -13.59 -14.84
C VAL A 51 10.24 -13.09 -16.04
N MET A 52 9.29 -12.17 -15.87
CA MET A 52 8.57 -11.52 -16.99
C MET A 52 9.52 -10.74 -17.89
N VAL A 53 10.48 -10.04 -17.31
CA VAL A 53 11.55 -9.33 -18.07
C VAL A 53 12.39 -10.32 -18.86
N LYS A 54 12.84 -11.42 -18.23
CA LYS A 54 13.64 -12.44 -18.94
C LYS A 54 12.87 -13.10 -20.07
N LYS A 55 11.57 -13.37 -19.89
CA LYS A 55 10.72 -13.88 -20.94
C LYS A 55 10.60 -12.91 -22.13
N ALA A 56 10.35 -11.62 -21.83
CA ALA A 56 10.27 -10.59 -22.86
C ALA A 56 11.59 -10.41 -23.63
N ALA A 57 12.72 -10.43 -22.91
CA ALA A 57 14.05 -10.34 -23.50
C ALA A 57 14.37 -11.54 -24.41
N ALA A 58 14.04 -12.77 -23.99
CA ALA A 58 14.23 -13.97 -24.78
C ALA A 58 13.41 -13.93 -26.09
N LEU A 59 12.14 -13.50 -26.01
CA LEU A 59 11.30 -13.31 -27.20
C LEU A 59 11.88 -12.29 -28.17
N ALA A 60 12.35 -11.14 -27.67
CA ALA A 60 12.96 -10.09 -28.49
C ALA A 60 14.29 -10.54 -29.11
N ASN A 61 15.16 -11.18 -28.33
CA ASN A 61 16.43 -11.69 -28.81
C ASN A 61 16.28 -12.81 -29.85
N GLY A 62 15.29 -13.70 -29.66
CA GLY A 62 14.94 -14.71 -30.67
C GLY A 62 14.41 -14.10 -31.95
N GLU A 63 13.47 -13.13 -31.85
CA GLU A 63 12.90 -12.40 -33.00
C GLU A 63 13.99 -11.68 -33.85
N LEU A 64 14.98 -11.09 -33.15
CA LEU A 64 16.06 -10.33 -33.77
C LEU A 64 17.31 -11.17 -34.10
N GLY A 65 17.29 -12.47 -33.83
CA GLY A 65 18.39 -13.39 -34.14
C GLY A 65 19.64 -13.18 -33.25
N ALA A 66 19.51 -12.55 -32.13
CA ALA A 66 20.61 -12.35 -31.16
C ALA A 66 20.96 -13.64 -30.41
N ILE A 67 19.99 -14.55 -30.26
CA ILE A 67 20.21 -15.91 -29.75
C ILE A 67 19.51 -16.92 -30.67
N PRO A 68 19.95 -18.21 -30.71
CA PRO A 68 19.30 -19.26 -31.48
C PRO A 68 17.83 -19.43 -31.05
N GLN A 69 16.94 -19.66 -32.05
CA GLN A 69 15.50 -19.75 -31.81
C GLN A 69 15.11 -20.85 -30.79
N ASN A 70 15.74 -22.01 -30.89
CA ASN A 70 15.49 -23.14 -29.98
C ASN A 70 15.93 -22.79 -28.52
N ILE A 71 16.94 -21.97 -28.34
CA ILE A 71 17.38 -21.46 -27.02
C ILE A 71 16.37 -20.44 -26.50
N ALA A 72 15.90 -19.51 -27.33
CA ALA A 72 14.86 -18.56 -26.96
C ALA A 72 13.58 -19.28 -26.51
N GLU A 73 13.13 -20.29 -27.26
CA GLU A 73 11.97 -21.11 -26.90
C GLU A 73 12.14 -21.85 -25.58
N ALA A 74 13.32 -22.42 -25.32
CA ALA A 74 13.62 -23.10 -24.04
C ALA A 74 13.57 -22.12 -22.87
N ILE A 75 14.12 -20.90 -23.01
CA ILE A 75 14.07 -19.85 -21.99
C ILE A 75 12.61 -19.40 -21.75
N VAL A 76 11.82 -19.19 -22.80
CA VAL A 76 10.41 -18.82 -22.68
C VAL A 76 9.62 -19.88 -21.93
N ASN A 77 9.81 -21.16 -22.27
CA ASN A 77 9.15 -22.27 -21.59
C ASN A 77 9.58 -22.38 -20.13
N ALA A 78 10.85 -22.15 -19.81
CA ALA A 78 11.35 -22.11 -18.43
C ALA A 78 10.71 -20.96 -17.64
N CYS A 79 10.57 -19.79 -18.25
CA CYS A 79 9.85 -18.66 -17.62
C CYS A 79 8.38 -19.03 -17.35
N ASP A 80 7.72 -19.74 -18.24
CA ASP A 80 6.32 -20.17 -18.06
C ASP A 80 6.19 -21.19 -16.91
N GLU A 81 7.15 -22.07 -16.69
CA GLU A 81 7.18 -22.94 -15.50
C GLU A 81 7.16 -22.13 -14.20
N VAL A 82 7.86 -21.00 -14.15
CA VAL A 82 7.85 -20.13 -12.97
C VAL A 82 6.56 -19.32 -12.88
N LEU A 83 6.14 -18.69 -13.98
CA LEU A 83 5.03 -17.73 -13.97
C LEU A 83 3.66 -18.41 -13.82
N VAL A 84 3.45 -19.53 -14.51
CA VAL A 84 2.16 -20.25 -14.56
C VAL A 84 2.10 -21.33 -13.48
N ASN A 85 3.15 -22.16 -13.38
CA ASN A 85 3.16 -23.31 -12.48
C ASN A 85 3.74 -23.01 -11.09
N GLY A 86 4.32 -21.82 -10.87
CA GLY A 86 4.93 -21.41 -9.60
C GLY A 86 6.21 -22.17 -9.25
N LYS A 87 6.84 -22.86 -10.23
CA LYS A 87 8.06 -23.63 -10.01
C LYS A 87 9.23 -22.72 -9.67
N CYS A 88 10.07 -23.13 -8.72
CA CYS A 88 11.30 -22.42 -8.33
C CYS A 88 11.13 -21.02 -7.72
N LEU A 89 9.95 -20.63 -7.23
CA LEU A 89 9.79 -19.37 -6.49
C LEU A 89 10.58 -19.35 -5.17
N ASP A 90 10.92 -20.52 -4.64
CA ASP A 90 11.76 -20.76 -3.46
C ASP A 90 13.27 -20.78 -3.75
N GLN A 91 13.67 -20.61 -5.01
CA GLN A 91 15.06 -20.70 -5.48
C GLN A 91 15.77 -19.34 -5.55
N PHE A 92 15.36 -18.38 -4.71
CA PHE A 92 15.93 -17.03 -4.63
C PHE A 92 16.41 -16.72 -3.20
N PRO A 93 17.48 -17.41 -2.73
CA PRO A 93 17.90 -17.38 -1.33
C PRO A 93 18.72 -16.15 -0.93
N SER A 94 19.04 -15.24 -1.86
CA SER A 94 19.80 -14.02 -1.56
C SER A 94 19.03 -13.11 -0.62
N ASP A 95 19.71 -12.53 0.38
CA ASP A 95 19.13 -11.52 1.27
C ASP A 95 18.60 -10.34 0.45
N ILE A 96 17.50 -9.75 0.89
CA ILE A 96 16.90 -8.59 0.24
C ILE A 96 17.80 -7.34 0.30
N TYR A 97 18.63 -7.23 1.37
CA TYR A 97 19.68 -6.23 1.47
C TYR A 97 20.96 -6.73 0.82
N GLN A 98 21.34 -6.12 -0.29
CA GLN A 98 22.50 -6.54 -1.06
C GLN A 98 23.17 -5.35 -1.74
N GLY A 99 24.51 -5.38 -1.84
CA GLY A 99 25.26 -4.45 -2.67
C GLY A 99 25.27 -4.86 -4.13
N GLY A 100 25.66 -3.96 -5.04
CA GLY A 100 25.79 -4.23 -6.47
C GLY A 100 24.55 -3.92 -7.31
N ALA A 101 23.70 -3.01 -6.83
CA ALA A 101 22.54 -2.50 -7.60
C ALA A 101 21.57 -3.59 -8.11
N GLY A 102 21.44 -4.69 -7.35
CA GLY A 102 20.54 -5.79 -7.72
C GLY A 102 21.16 -6.87 -8.60
N THR A 103 22.48 -6.82 -8.84
CA THR A 103 23.16 -7.85 -9.67
C THR A 103 22.95 -9.27 -9.15
N SER A 104 22.92 -9.46 -7.84
CA SER A 104 22.66 -10.78 -7.25
C SER A 104 21.31 -11.35 -7.64
N VAL A 105 20.26 -10.54 -7.64
CA VAL A 105 18.91 -10.96 -8.07
C VAL A 105 18.85 -11.21 -9.57
N ASN A 106 19.45 -10.33 -10.38
CA ASN A 106 19.50 -10.51 -11.83
C ASN A 106 20.20 -11.83 -12.19
N MET A 107 21.35 -12.10 -11.58
CA MET A 107 22.11 -13.32 -11.83
C MET A 107 21.39 -14.56 -11.29
N ASN A 108 20.79 -14.47 -10.10
CA ASN A 108 19.97 -15.56 -9.57
C ASN A 108 18.82 -15.93 -10.53
N THR A 109 18.14 -14.91 -11.08
CA THR A 109 17.09 -15.12 -12.08
C THR A 109 17.64 -15.79 -13.33
N ASN A 110 18.79 -15.33 -13.84
CA ASN A 110 19.44 -15.92 -15.00
C ASN A 110 19.80 -17.39 -14.77
N GLU A 111 20.39 -17.72 -13.62
CA GLU A 111 20.79 -19.07 -13.26
C GLU A 111 19.61 -20.02 -13.10
N VAL A 112 18.54 -19.59 -12.42
CA VAL A 112 17.32 -20.40 -12.24
C VAL A 112 16.67 -20.70 -13.59
N ILE A 113 16.50 -19.69 -14.45
CA ILE A 113 15.92 -19.87 -15.78
C ILE A 113 16.80 -20.73 -16.66
N ALA A 114 18.12 -20.53 -16.65
CA ALA A 114 19.05 -21.35 -17.43
C ALA A 114 18.97 -22.83 -17.03
N ASN A 115 18.98 -23.13 -15.72
CA ASN A 115 18.90 -24.50 -15.26
C ASN A 115 17.54 -25.17 -15.54
N LEU A 116 16.43 -24.42 -15.48
CA LEU A 116 15.13 -24.91 -15.93
C LEU A 116 15.11 -25.18 -17.44
N ALA A 117 15.65 -24.28 -18.25
CA ALA A 117 15.73 -24.42 -19.68
C ALA A 117 16.63 -25.60 -20.10
N LEU A 118 17.75 -25.83 -19.41
CA LEU A 118 18.60 -26.99 -19.60
C LEU A 118 17.83 -28.29 -19.39
N GLU A 119 17.06 -28.40 -18.33
CA GLU A 119 16.21 -29.58 -18.07
C GLU A 119 15.17 -29.80 -19.20
N ILE A 120 14.54 -28.72 -19.68
CA ILE A 120 13.59 -28.77 -20.80
C ILE A 120 14.26 -29.28 -22.09
N LEU A 121 15.53 -28.94 -22.30
CA LEU A 121 16.35 -29.42 -23.42
C LEU A 121 16.92 -30.83 -23.21
N GLY A 122 16.67 -31.48 -22.05
CA GLY A 122 17.17 -32.81 -21.72
C GLY A 122 18.60 -32.82 -21.17
N HIS A 123 19.13 -31.70 -20.72
CA HIS A 123 20.44 -31.55 -20.10
C HIS A 123 20.37 -31.48 -18.58
N LYS A 124 21.53 -31.60 -17.92
CA LYS A 124 21.64 -31.45 -16.47
C LYS A 124 21.88 -30.00 -16.08
N LYS A 125 21.46 -29.62 -14.87
CA LYS A 125 21.79 -28.32 -14.27
C LYS A 125 23.31 -28.09 -14.28
N GLY A 126 23.74 -26.88 -14.61
CA GLY A 126 25.14 -26.50 -14.71
C GLY A 126 25.83 -26.88 -16.04
N GLU A 127 25.17 -27.55 -16.98
CA GLU A 127 25.74 -27.83 -18.31
C GLU A 127 25.64 -26.61 -19.23
N TYR A 128 26.15 -25.47 -18.77
CA TYR A 128 26.03 -24.15 -19.40
C TYR A 128 26.63 -24.04 -20.81
N LYS A 129 27.41 -25.03 -21.26
CA LYS A 129 27.86 -25.10 -22.65
C LYS A 129 26.73 -25.25 -23.67
N TYR A 130 25.52 -25.68 -23.23
CA TYR A 130 24.34 -25.80 -24.07
C TYR A 130 23.39 -24.60 -23.94
N LEU A 131 23.23 -24.06 -22.76
CA LEU A 131 22.47 -22.84 -22.50
C LEU A 131 23.08 -22.15 -21.28
N ASP A 132 23.63 -20.97 -21.52
CA ASP A 132 24.40 -20.19 -20.53
C ASP A 132 23.54 -19.06 -19.93
N PRO A 133 23.64 -18.84 -18.59
CA PRO A 133 22.91 -17.74 -17.93
C PRO A 133 23.27 -16.34 -18.44
N MET A 134 24.54 -16.11 -18.81
CA MET A 134 25.02 -14.80 -19.24
C MET A 134 24.86 -14.60 -20.75
N ASP A 135 25.33 -15.56 -21.56
CA ASP A 135 25.35 -15.42 -23.02
C ASP A 135 23.96 -15.57 -23.66
N HIS A 136 23.04 -16.29 -22.98
CA HIS A 136 21.70 -16.55 -23.52
C HIS A 136 20.58 -15.90 -22.71
N VAL A 137 20.44 -16.17 -21.41
CA VAL A 137 19.33 -15.63 -20.60
C VAL A 137 19.48 -14.13 -20.40
N ASN A 138 20.71 -13.65 -20.19
CA ASN A 138 21.04 -12.23 -20.00
C ASN A 138 21.39 -11.50 -21.30
N ALA A 139 21.27 -12.14 -22.47
CA ALA A 139 21.61 -11.53 -23.75
C ALA A 139 20.91 -10.18 -23.94
N SER A 140 21.64 -9.19 -24.46
CA SER A 140 21.17 -7.81 -24.70
C SER A 140 20.71 -7.04 -23.44
N GLN A 141 21.15 -7.45 -22.25
CA GLN A 141 20.74 -6.88 -20.98
C GLN A 141 21.92 -6.51 -20.10
N SER A 142 21.68 -5.59 -19.19
CA SER A 142 22.45 -5.37 -17.97
C SER A 142 21.54 -5.58 -16.75
N THR A 143 22.11 -5.74 -15.56
CA THR A 143 21.31 -5.59 -14.33
C THR A 143 20.62 -4.22 -14.30
N ASN A 144 21.27 -3.19 -14.83
CA ASN A 144 20.86 -1.80 -14.71
C ASN A 144 19.59 -1.44 -15.51
N ASP A 145 19.15 -2.28 -16.41
CA ASP A 145 17.85 -2.15 -17.11
C ASP A 145 16.88 -3.28 -16.74
N ALA A 146 17.35 -4.51 -16.61
CA ALA A 146 16.50 -5.65 -16.30
C ALA A 146 15.94 -5.61 -14.86
N TYR A 147 16.76 -5.23 -13.88
CA TYR A 147 16.35 -5.19 -12.47
C TYR A 147 15.29 -4.10 -12.20
N PRO A 148 15.51 -2.82 -12.54
CA PRO A 148 14.49 -1.79 -12.33
C PRO A 148 13.21 -2.07 -13.14
N THR A 149 13.31 -2.59 -14.36
CA THR A 149 12.12 -2.97 -15.14
C THR A 149 11.32 -4.08 -14.43
N GLY A 150 11.97 -5.12 -13.93
CA GLY A 150 11.31 -6.17 -13.15
C GLY A 150 10.70 -5.64 -11.85
N PHE A 151 11.37 -4.70 -11.20
CA PHE A 151 10.89 -4.03 -10.01
C PHE A 151 9.66 -3.15 -10.29
N HIS A 152 9.66 -2.35 -11.35
CA HIS A 152 8.52 -1.56 -11.80
C HIS A 152 7.26 -2.44 -11.99
N ILE A 153 7.39 -3.52 -12.78
CA ILE A 153 6.27 -4.45 -13.04
C ILE A 153 5.76 -5.08 -11.75
N ALA A 154 6.66 -5.52 -10.88
CA ALA A 154 6.29 -6.17 -9.62
C ALA A 154 5.58 -5.21 -8.67
N VAL A 155 6.05 -3.97 -8.54
CA VAL A 155 5.39 -2.94 -7.71
C VAL A 155 4.03 -2.58 -8.29
N TYR A 156 3.92 -2.38 -9.61
CA TYR A 156 2.64 -2.10 -10.26
C TYR A 156 1.59 -3.18 -9.93
N ASN A 157 1.95 -4.44 -10.10
CA ASN A 157 1.07 -5.58 -9.78
C ASN A 157 0.72 -5.66 -8.28
N SER A 158 1.68 -5.35 -7.41
CA SER A 158 1.46 -5.35 -5.97
C SER A 158 0.56 -4.19 -5.53
N VAL A 159 0.71 -3.01 -6.14
CA VAL A 159 -0.19 -1.87 -5.92
C VAL A 159 -1.60 -2.19 -6.42
N ALA A 160 -1.77 -2.88 -7.55
CA ALA A 160 -3.08 -3.30 -8.02
C ALA A 160 -3.82 -4.17 -6.98
N LYS A 161 -3.12 -5.11 -6.33
CA LYS A 161 -3.68 -5.91 -5.22
C LYS A 161 -3.97 -5.06 -3.98
N LEU A 162 -3.13 -4.06 -3.68
CA LEU A 162 -3.37 -3.12 -2.58
C LEU A 162 -4.63 -2.29 -2.83
N LEU A 163 -4.87 -1.84 -4.06
CA LEU A 163 -6.08 -1.07 -4.42
C LEU A 163 -7.36 -1.85 -4.08
N GLU A 164 -7.39 -3.16 -4.33
CA GLU A 164 -8.52 -4.02 -3.96
C GLU A 164 -8.74 -4.04 -2.44
N LYS A 165 -7.67 -4.15 -1.65
CA LYS A 165 -7.73 -4.17 -0.18
C LYS A 165 -8.16 -2.81 0.40
N VAL A 166 -7.69 -1.70 -0.17
CA VAL A 166 -8.12 -0.34 0.24
C VAL A 166 -9.58 -0.11 -0.13
N ALA A 167 -10.01 -0.52 -1.33
CA ALA A 167 -11.42 -0.45 -1.75
C ALA A 167 -12.32 -1.34 -0.88
N TYR A 168 -11.82 -2.50 -0.46
CA TYR A 168 -12.50 -3.37 0.48
C TYR A 168 -12.77 -2.67 1.82
N LEU A 169 -11.77 -1.99 2.40
CA LEU A 169 -11.94 -1.20 3.62
C LEU A 169 -12.90 -0.03 3.41
N GLN A 170 -12.76 0.70 2.30
CA GLN A 170 -13.65 1.80 1.93
C GLN A 170 -15.11 1.36 1.92
N GLN A 171 -15.41 0.19 1.36
CA GLN A 171 -16.77 -0.36 1.34
C GLN A 171 -17.28 -0.69 2.75
N GLY A 172 -16.42 -1.12 3.69
CA GLY A 172 -16.77 -1.31 5.09
C GLY A 172 -17.25 -0.01 5.74
N PHE A 173 -16.52 1.09 5.55
CA PHE A 173 -16.94 2.40 6.02
C PHE A 173 -18.24 2.89 5.36
N GLU A 174 -18.43 2.63 4.07
CA GLU A 174 -19.65 2.98 3.35
C GLU A 174 -20.89 2.23 3.91
N ASN A 175 -20.72 0.96 4.26
CA ASN A 175 -21.77 0.16 4.89
C ASN A 175 -22.18 0.75 6.25
N LYS A 176 -21.19 1.11 7.08
CA LYS A 176 -21.43 1.76 8.37
C LYS A 176 -22.03 3.17 8.23
N ALA A 177 -21.63 3.90 7.20
CA ALA A 177 -22.23 5.19 6.88
C ALA A 177 -23.75 5.07 6.64
N LYS A 178 -24.20 4.04 5.93
CA LYS A 178 -25.63 3.75 5.68
C LYS A 178 -26.33 3.26 6.95
N GLU A 179 -25.68 2.34 7.70
CA GLU A 179 -26.24 1.79 8.94
C GLU A 179 -26.53 2.89 9.97
N PHE A 180 -25.63 3.87 10.08
CA PHE A 180 -25.72 4.95 11.07
C PHE A 180 -26.23 6.29 10.50
N GLU A 181 -26.82 6.29 9.32
CA GLU A 181 -27.26 7.49 8.58
C GLU A 181 -28.11 8.46 9.42
N LYS A 182 -28.94 7.91 10.30
CA LYS A 182 -29.90 8.67 11.11
C LYS A 182 -29.51 8.79 12.59
N VAL A 183 -28.31 8.38 12.96
CA VAL A 183 -27.84 8.46 14.35
C VAL A 183 -27.20 9.82 14.59
N LEU A 184 -27.89 10.67 15.35
CA LEU A 184 -27.44 12.01 15.71
C LEU A 184 -26.24 11.92 16.65
N LYS A 185 -25.25 12.79 16.46
CA LYS A 185 -24.10 13.01 17.32
C LYS A 185 -23.65 14.46 17.36
N MET A 186 -22.84 14.82 18.35
CA MET A 186 -22.16 16.12 18.39
C MET A 186 -20.86 16.04 17.58
N GLY A 187 -20.74 16.87 16.53
CA GLY A 187 -19.48 17.11 15.85
C GLY A 187 -18.54 17.92 16.72
N ARG A 188 -17.22 17.66 16.61
CA ARG A 188 -16.19 18.31 17.41
C ARG A 188 -15.10 18.92 16.54
N THR A 189 -14.66 20.12 16.92
CA THR A 189 -13.46 20.76 16.38
C THR A 189 -12.53 21.07 17.57
N GLN A 190 -11.23 20.77 17.44
CA GLN A 190 -10.26 20.91 18.55
C GLN A 190 -10.71 20.16 19.83
N LEU A 191 -11.44 19.05 19.65
CA LEU A 191 -12.07 18.23 20.70
C LEU A 191 -13.15 18.98 21.52
N GLN A 192 -13.57 20.17 21.10
CA GLN A 192 -14.66 20.92 21.71
C GLN A 192 -15.95 20.72 20.89
N ASP A 193 -17.09 20.86 21.57
CA ASP A 193 -18.40 20.81 20.94
C ASP A 193 -18.48 21.84 19.81
N ALA A 194 -18.95 21.40 18.65
CA ALA A 194 -19.18 22.26 17.51
C ALA A 194 -20.69 22.30 17.17
N VAL A 195 -21.10 21.49 16.22
CA VAL A 195 -22.50 21.42 15.76
C VAL A 195 -22.94 19.98 15.58
N PRO A 196 -24.26 19.70 15.69
CA PRO A 196 -24.81 18.38 15.42
C PRO A 196 -24.50 17.89 14.00
N MET A 197 -24.25 16.60 13.89
CA MET A 197 -24.10 15.83 12.67
C MET A 197 -24.61 14.41 12.89
N THR A 198 -24.51 13.52 11.90
CA THR A 198 -24.77 12.09 12.12
C THR A 198 -23.50 11.27 12.17
N VAL A 199 -23.53 10.14 12.88
CA VAL A 199 -22.47 9.13 12.85
C VAL A 199 -22.28 8.61 11.43
N GLY A 200 -23.38 8.47 10.66
CA GLY A 200 -23.30 8.10 9.25
C GLY A 200 -22.50 9.07 8.38
N GLN A 201 -22.64 10.39 8.62
CA GLN A 201 -21.81 11.40 7.94
C GLN A 201 -20.33 11.29 8.27
N GLU A 202 -19.98 10.97 9.52
CA GLU A 202 -18.58 10.75 9.93
C GLU A 202 -17.98 9.51 9.24
N PHE A 203 -18.69 8.37 9.26
CA PHE A 203 -18.23 7.16 8.55
C PHE A 203 -18.20 7.35 7.02
N LYS A 204 -19.10 8.18 6.46
CA LYS A 204 -19.05 8.55 5.05
C LYS A 204 -17.77 9.34 4.73
N ALA A 205 -17.36 10.24 5.61
CA ALA A 205 -16.10 10.96 5.45
C ALA A 205 -14.90 9.99 5.46
N PHE A 206 -14.89 8.98 6.33
CA PHE A 206 -13.85 7.93 6.32
C PHE A 206 -13.84 7.14 5.01
N ALA A 207 -15.02 6.79 4.48
CA ALA A 207 -15.13 6.12 3.19
C ALA A 207 -14.57 6.96 2.04
N VAL A 208 -14.86 8.26 2.02
CA VAL A 208 -14.35 9.20 1.00
C VAL A 208 -12.84 9.35 1.10
N LEU A 209 -12.27 9.45 2.32
CA LEU A 209 -10.83 9.48 2.52
C LEU A 209 -10.13 8.27 1.86
N MET A 210 -10.67 7.07 2.02
CA MET A 210 -10.11 5.86 1.40
C MET A 210 -10.33 5.81 -0.12
N ALA A 211 -11.49 6.26 -0.60
CA ALA A 211 -11.78 6.32 -2.03
C ALA A 211 -10.82 7.27 -2.79
N GLU A 212 -10.40 8.35 -2.17
CA GLU A 212 -9.38 9.25 -2.73
C GLU A 212 -8.03 8.53 -2.86
N GLU A 213 -7.64 7.73 -1.86
CA GLU A 213 -6.36 7.03 -1.88
C GLU A 213 -6.30 5.95 -2.97
N VAL A 214 -7.40 5.28 -3.28
CA VAL A 214 -7.47 4.39 -4.45
C VAL A 214 -7.09 5.13 -5.74
N LYS A 215 -7.57 6.37 -5.91
CA LYS A 215 -7.24 7.18 -7.10
C LYS A 215 -5.78 7.61 -7.11
N HIS A 216 -5.25 8.07 -5.98
CA HIS A 216 -3.87 8.54 -5.87
C HIS A 216 -2.85 7.42 -6.04
N LEU A 217 -3.06 6.27 -5.40
CA LEU A 217 -2.20 5.08 -5.58
C LEU A 217 -2.19 4.61 -7.04
N LYS A 218 -3.37 4.57 -7.68
CA LYS A 218 -3.47 4.19 -9.10
C LYS A 218 -2.72 5.17 -10.00
N ALA A 219 -2.84 6.46 -9.77
CA ALA A 219 -2.16 7.48 -10.54
C ALA A 219 -0.63 7.40 -10.37
N ALA A 220 -0.15 7.24 -9.14
CA ALA A 220 1.27 7.10 -8.87
C ALA A 220 1.86 5.83 -9.51
N ALA A 221 1.17 4.69 -9.42
CA ALA A 221 1.63 3.44 -10.00
C ALA A 221 1.70 3.48 -11.54
N ALA A 222 0.93 4.35 -12.21
CA ALA A 222 0.93 4.46 -13.66
C ALA A 222 2.31 4.88 -14.22
N HIS A 223 3.10 5.62 -13.47
CA HIS A 223 4.46 6.02 -13.87
C HIS A 223 5.41 4.81 -14.01
N LEU A 224 5.19 3.74 -13.23
CA LEU A 224 5.98 2.51 -13.31
C LEU A 224 5.83 1.75 -14.64
N LEU A 225 4.91 2.14 -15.52
CA LEU A 225 4.75 1.52 -16.84
C LEU A 225 5.72 2.09 -17.88
N GLU A 226 6.41 3.17 -17.59
CA GLU A 226 7.58 3.61 -18.33
C GLU A 226 8.81 2.87 -17.80
N VAL A 227 9.56 2.22 -18.70
CA VAL A 227 10.67 1.33 -18.35
C VAL A 227 11.93 1.68 -19.13
N ASN A 228 13.09 1.40 -18.54
CA ASN A 228 14.39 1.61 -19.18
C ASN A 228 14.95 0.36 -19.88
N MET A 229 14.10 -0.65 -20.18
CA MET A 229 14.55 -1.91 -20.80
C MET A 229 15.17 -1.68 -22.17
N GLY A 230 16.38 -2.22 -22.35
CA GLY A 230 17.25 -1.98 -23.50
C GLY A 230 18.29 -0.86 -23.30
N ALA A 231 18.27 -0.18 -22.16
CA ALA A 231 19.27 0.80 -21.77
C ALA A 231 20.67 0.19 -21.63
N THR A 232 20.72 -1.05 -21.21
CA THR A 232 21.93 -1.79 -20.83
C THR A 232 22.68 -1.10 -19.70
N ALA A 233 24.00 -0.85 -19.82
CA ALA A 233 24.84 -0.42 -18.70
C ALA A 233 24.49 0.97 -18.15
N ILE A 234 24.24 1.95 -19.01
CA ILE A 234 24.06 3.38 -18.65
C ILE A 234 23.02 4.11 -19.50
N GLY A 235 22.22 3.40 -20.29
CA GLY A 235 21.23 4.03 -21.18
C GLY A 235 21.65 4.20 -22.64
N THR A 236 22.83 3.70 -23.04
CA THR A 236 23.33 3.82 -24.43
C THR A 236 22.98 2.63 -25.32
N GLY A 237 22.37 1.57 -24.77
CA GLY A 237 22.01 0.36 -25.51
C GLY A 237 23.21 -0.46 -26.00
N LEU A 238 24.33 -0.39 -25.30
CA LEU A 238 25.55 -1.13 -25.65
C LEU A 238 25.26 -2.63 -25.80
N ASN A 239 25.74 -3.23 -26.89
CA ASN A 239 25.62 -4.67 -27.21
C ASN A 239 24.18 -5.17 -27.44
N THR A 240 23.25 -4.29 -27.78
CA THR A 240 21.90 -4.71 -28.22
C THR A 240 21.83 -4.76 -29.75
N PRO A 241 21.05 -5.68 -30.34
CA PRO A 241 20.79 -5.69 -31.78
C PRO A 241 19.93 -4.48 -32.17
N GLN A 242 20.01 -4.09 -33.44
CA GLN A 242 19.16 -3.01 -33.97
C GLN A 242 17.68 -3.35 -33.77
N GLY A 243 16.90 -2.43 -33.26
CA GLY A 243 15.45 -2.62 -33.00
C GLY A 243 15.12 -3.32 -31.68
N TYR A 244 16.09 -3.56 -30.82
CA TYR A 244 15.87 -4.27 -29.55
C TYR A 244 14.89 -3.55 -28.62
N VAL A 245 15.09 -2.24 -28.38
CA VAL A 245 14.23 -1.48 -27.44
C VAL A 245 12.73 -1.59 -27.80
N PRO A 246 12.28 -1.25 -29.02
CA PRO A 246 10.87 -1.36 -29.36
C PRO A 246 10.36 -2.82 -29.34
N SER A 247 11.20 -3.80 -29.69
CA SER A 247 10.82 -5.23 -29.65
C SER A 247 10.63 -5.70 -28.22
N VAL A 248 11.60 -5.45 -27.32
CA VAL A 248 11.53 -5.92 -25.94
C VAL A 248 10.40 -5.28 -25.14
N VAL A 249 10.13 -3.98 -25.35
CA VAL A 249 9.01 -3.27 -24.70
C VAL A 249 7.66 -3.80 -25.21
N LYS A 250 7.53 -4.08 -26.49
CA LYS A 250 6.34 -4.74 -27.07
C LYS A 250 6.12 -6.13 -26.45
N HIS A 251 7.17 -6.95 -26.38
CA HIS A 251 7.08 -8.27 -25.76
C HIS A 251 6.79 -8.19 -24.26
N LEU A 252 7.38 -7.22 -23.55
CA LEU A 252 7.08 -6.98 -22.13
C LEU A 252 5.59 -6.65 -21.94
N SER A 253 5.04 -5.77 -22.77
CA SER A 253 3.61 -5.45 -22.74
C SER A 253 2.74 -6.69 -22.96
N ASN A 254 3.10 -7.56 -23.91
CA ASN A 254 2.35 -8.79 -24.18
C ASN A 254 2.47 -9.80 -23.02
N VAL A 255 3.66 -9.96 -22.44
CA VAL A 255 3.91 -10.90 -21.32
C VAL A 255 3.20 -10.48 -20.06
N THR A 256 3.19 -9.18 -19.77
CA THR A 256 2.60 -8.63 -18.55
C THR A 256 1.10 -8.37 -18.66
N GLY A 257 0.58 -8.20 -19.87
CA GLY A 257 -0.77 -7.68 -20.12
C GLY A 257 -0.93 -6.19 -19.81
N LEU A 258 0.18 -5.48 -19.58
CA LEU A 258 0.22 -4.06 -19.25
C LEU A 258 0.67 -3.23 -20.47
N HIS A 259 0.27 -1.97 -20.52
CA HIS A 259 0.76 -1.06 -21.56
C HIS A 259 2.07 -0.41 -21.13
N CYS A 260 3.18 -1.14 -21.28
CA CYS A 260 4.51 -0.63 -21.01
C CYS A 260 5.01 0.27 -22.14
N THR A 261 5.75 1.32 -21.81
CA THR A 261 6.40 2.24 -22.75
C THR A 261 7.90 2.32 -22.44
N GLY A 262 8.71 2.49 -23.46
CA GLY A 262 10.14 2.79 -23.27
C GLY A 262 10.32 4.25 -22.84
N ALA A 263 11.24 4.49 -21.94
CA ALA A 263 11.55 5.82 -21.47
C ALA A 263 12.05 6.73 -22.61
N GLU A 264 11.69 8.00 -22.55
CA GLU A 264 12.13 9.02 -23.53
C GLU A 264 13.63 9.15 -23.57
N ASN A 265 14.27 9.11 -22.39
CA ASN A 265 15.72 9.16 -22.24
C ASN A 265 16.22 8.00 -21.37
N LEU A 266 16.79 6.98 -22.00
CA LEU A 266 17.28 5.79 -21.30
C LEU A 266 18.44 6.06 -20.33
N ILE A 267 19.23 7.14 -20.51
CA ILE A 267 20.32 7.51 -19.58
C ILE A 267 19.73 8.06 -18.29
N GLU A 268 18.75 8.95 -18.41
CA GLU A 268 18.02 9.49 -17.25
C GLU A 268 17.31 8.36 -16.50
N ALA A 269 16.51 7.56 -17.19
CA ALA A 269 15.72 6.49 -16.59
C ALA A 269 16.54 5.33 -15.99
N THR A 270 17.85 5.25 -16.26
CA THR A 270 18.75 4.27 -15.64
C THR A 270 19.28 4.75 -14.28
N SER A 271 19.22 6.04 -14.00
CA SER A 271 19.72 6.62 -12.74
C SER A 271 18.63 7.20 -11.86
N ASP A 272 17.47 7.58 -12.42
CA ASP A 272 16.37 8.16 -11.64
C ASP A 272 15.57 7.10 -10.87
N CYS A 273 15.17 7.48 -9.65
CA CYS A 273 14.33 6.69 -8.77
C CYS A 273 13.05 7.47 -8.36
N GLY A 274 12.70 8.54 -9.09
CA GLY A 274 11.59 9.44 -8.78
C GLY A 274 10.24 8.73 -8.75
N ASP A 275 10.04 7.72 -9.59
CA ASP A 275 8.82 6.93 -9.63
C ASP A 275 8.58 6.14 -8.34
N TYR A 276 9.64 5.59 -7.74
CA TYR A 276 9.54 4.93 -6.43
C TYR A 276 9.21 5.93 -5.32
N VAL A 277 9.78 7.14 -5.36
CA VAL A 277 9.45 8.22 -4.42
C VAL A 277 7.96 8.60 -4.55
N SER A 278 7.46 8.72 -5.77
CA SER A 278 6.06 9.06 -6.05
C SER A 278 5.10 7.99 -5.54
N VAL A 279 5.37 6.72 -5.81
CA VAL A 279 4.54 5.59 -5.35
C VAL A 279 4.59 5.47 -3.82
N HIS A 280 5.80 5.54 -3.23
CA HIS A 280 5.91 5.42 -1.78
C HIS A 280 5.31 6.64 -1.05
N GLY A 281 5.40 7.84 -1.65
CA GLY A 281 4.70 9.03 -1.18
C GLY A 281 3.17 8.84 -1.15
N ALA A 282 2.59 8.13 -2.12
CA ALA A 282 1.17 7.77 -2.13
C ALA A 282 0.84 6.72 -1.03
N LEU A 283 1.73 5.74 -0.79
CA LEU A 283 1.60 4.80 0.33
C LEU A 283 1.63 5.54 1.68
N LYS A 284 2.59 6.45 1.88
CA LYS A 284 2.67 7.30 3.07
C LYS A 284 1.39 8.11 3.27
N ARG A 285 0.89 8.75 2.21
CA ARG A 285 -0.35 9.52 2.26
C ARG A 285 -1.53 8.66 2.72
N THR A 286 -1.66 7.46 2.18
CA THR A 286 -2.67 6.46 2.59
C THR A 286 -2.52 6.10 4.07
N ALA A 287 -1.30 5.82 4.52
CA ALA A 287 -1.00 5.52 5.92
C ALA A 287 -1.37 6.67 6.87
N VAL A 288 -1.07 7.93 6.50
CA VAL A 288 -1.42 9.11 7.32
C VAL A 288 -2.94 9.22 7.51
N LYS A 289 -3.73 9.06 6.43
CA LYS A 289 -5.19 9.11 6.52
C LYS A 289 -5.76 7.94 7.32
N LEU A 290 -5.25 6.73 7.09
CA LEU A 290 -5.69 5.54 7.80
C LEU A 290 -5.37 5.63 9.30
N SER A 291 -4.19 6.12 9.66
CA SER A 291 -3.80 6.35 11.05
C SER A 291 -4.71 7.37 11.74
N LYS A 292 -5.08 8.46 11.03
CA LYS A 292 -6.04 9.45 11.54
C LYS A 292 -7.41 8.82 11.81
N ILE A 293 -7.92 8.00 10.92
CA ILE A 293 -9.18 7.29 11.13
C ILE A 293 -9.09 6.38 12.38
N CYS A 294 -8.00 5.64 12.53
CA CYS A 294 -7.79 4.79 13.70
C CYS A 294 -7.72 5.59 15.02
N ASN A 295 -7.11 6.78 15.00
CA ASN A 295 -7.10 7.67 16.16
C ASN A 295 -8.51 8.10 16.55
N ASP A 296 -9.35 8.43 15.58
CA ASP A 296 -10.76 8.80 15.82
C ASP A 296 -11.54 7.61 16.37
N LEU A 297 -11.41 6.42 15.79
CA LEU A 297 -12.09 5.21 16.29
C LEU A 297 -11.72 4.89 17.74
N ARG A 298 -10.43 5.04 18.10
CA ARG A 298 -9.95 4.86 19.47
C ARG A 298 -10.54 5.89 20.43
N LEU A 299 -10.61 7.15 20.00
CA LEU A 299 -11.14 8.25 20.81
C LEU A 299 -12.66 8.11 21.00
N LEU A 300 -13.40 7.86 19.94
CA LEU A 300 -14.87 7.71 19.98
C LEU A 300 -15.34 6.51 20.80
N SER A 301 -14.53 5.45 20.88
CA SER A 301 -14.79 4.25 21.68
C SER A 301 -14.26 4.31 23.12
N SER A 302 -13.59 5.40 23.51
CA SER A 302 -12.96 5.53 24.80
C SER A 302 -13.94 5.43 25.99
N GLY A 303 -13.49 4.88 27.09
CA GLY A 303 -14.31 4.70 28.30
C GLY A 303 -14.21 3.28 28.85
N PRO A 304 -15.33 2.68 29.30
CA PRO A 304 -16.74 2.98 28.99
C PRO A 304 -17.41 4.09 29.81
N ARG A 305 -16.89 4.45 30.99
CA ARG A 305 -17.56 5.42 31.89
C ARG A 305 -16.86 6.78 31.95
N ALA A 306 -15.54 6.81 31.71
CA ALA A 306 -14.70 8.02 31.82
C ALA A 306 -14.15 8.42 30.42
N GLY A 307 -14.92 8.20 29.37
CA GLY A 307 -14.54 8.56 28.01
C GLY A 307 -15.75 8.96 27.16
N ILE A 308 -15.56 9.11 25.86
CA ILE A 308 -16.58 9.59 24.92
C ILE A 308 -17.69 8.56 24.71
N LYS A 309 -17.32 7.28 24.51
CA LYS A 309 -18.26 6.16 24.40
C LYS A 309 -19.41 6.36 23.40
N GLU A 310 -19.20 7.05 22.29
CA GLU A 310 -20.19 7.18 21.22
C GLU A 310 -20.35 5.89 20.43
N ILE A 311 -19.25 5.14 20.24
CA ILE A 311 -19.23 3.85 19.52
C ILE A 311 -18.65 2.75 20.40
N ASN A 312 -18.95 1.50 20.03
CA ASN A 312 -18.28 0.32 20.59
C ASN A 312 -17.53 -0.40 19.48
N LEU A 313 -16.30 -0.80 19.76
CA LEU A 313 -15.52 -1.69 18.91
C LEU A 313 -15.70 -3.14 19.36
N PRO A 314 -15.52 -4.14 18.47
CA PRO A 314 -15.55 -5.54 18.87
C PRO A 314 -14.56 -5.87 19.99
N GLU A 315 -14.99 -6.67 20.95
CA GLU A 315 -14.15 -7.16 22.05
C GLU A 315 -13.37 -8.41 21.57
N LEU A 316 -12.09 -8.25 21.27
CA LEU A 316 -11.29 -9.31 20.64
C LEU A 316 -10.35 -10.04 21.60
N GLN A 317 -9.93 -9.37 22.67
CA GLN A 317 -9.05 -9.96 23.68
C GLN A 317 -9.15 -9.22 25.01
N ALA A 318 -8.83 -9.91 26.10
CA ALA A 318 -8.68 -9.27 27.41
C ALA A 318 -7.61 -8.16 27.36
N GLY A 319 -7.97 -6.96 27.78
CA GLY A 319 -7.14 -5.77 27.60
C GLY A 319 -6.17 -5.48 28.75
N SER A 320 -6.21 -6.25 29.85
CA SER A 320 -5.37 -5.99 31.03
C SER A 320 -5.10 -7.27 31.81
N SER A 321 -3.87 -7.41 32.29
CA SER A 321 -3.48 -8.46 33.22
C SER A 321 -3.86 -8.15 34.66
N ILE A 322 -4.27 -6.92 34.99
CA ILE A 322 -4.53 -6.43 36.34
C ILE A 322 -5.94 -5.83 36.53
N MET A 323 -6.53 -5.25 35.48
CA MET A 323 -7.85 -4.60 35.56
C MET A 323 -8.94 -5.53 34.97
N PRO A 324 -9.89 -6.01 35.82
CA PRO A 324 -10.99 -6.84 35.31
C PRO A 324 -11.85 -6.12 34.28
N ALA A 325 -12.31 -6.85 33.28
CA ALA A 325 -13.23 -6.37 32.23
C ALA A 325 -12.71 -5.19 31.37
N LYS A 326 -11.41 -4.88 31.40
CA LYS A 326 -10.81 -3.88 30.51
C LYS A 326 -10.59 -4.49 29.13
N VAL A 327 -11.16 -3.86 28.09
CA VAL A 327 -10.95 -4.20 26.68
C VAL A 327 -10.35 -2.99 25.97
N ASN A 328 -9.29 -3.20 25.22
CA ASN A 328 -8.58 -2.13 24.50
C ASN A 328 -8.90 -2.16 23.00
N PRO A 329 -8.79 -1.03 22.28
CA PRO A 329 -9.02 -0.92 20.85
C PRO A 329 -7.82 -1.45 20.02
N VAL A 330 -7.45 -2.72 20.24
CA VAL A 330 -6.17 -3.31 19.76
C VAL A 330 -5.99 -3.31 18.25
N VAL A 331 -7.09 -3.40 17.47
CA VAL A 331 -7.01 -3.40 16.02
C VAL A 331 -6.67 -2.01 15.48
N PRO A 332 -7.35 -0.92 15.85
CA PRO A 332 -6.90 0.42 15.50
C PRO A 332 -5.46 0.72 15.97
N GLU A 333 -5.04 0.20 17.14
CA GLU A 333 -3.67 0.38 17.64
C GLU A 333 -2.62 -0.27 16.74
N VAL A 334 -2.82 -1.52 16.32
CA VAL A 334 -1.87 -2.20 15.44
C VAL A 334 -1.84 -1.55 14.06
N VAL A 335 -2.99 -1.07 13.56
CA VAL A 335 -3.03 -0.32 12.29
C VAL A 335 -2.24 0.99 12.39
N ASN A 336 -2.33 1.73 13.50
CA ASN A 336 -1.47 2.89 13.73
C ASN A 336 0.03 2.53 13.65
N GLN A 337 0.45 1.41 14.26
CA GLN A 337 1.85 0.95 14.21
C GLN A 337 2.29 0.64 12.79
N VAL A 338 1.45 -0.06 12.01
CA VAL A 338 1.69 -0.31 10.57
C VAL A 338 1.87 1.01 9.81
N CYS A 339 0.98 1.98 10.05
CA CYS A 339 1.07 3.29 9.40
C CYS A 339 2.38 4.02 9.75
N PHE A 340 2.83 3.96 11.00
CA PHE A 340 4.11 4.54 11.42
C PHE A 340 5.30 3.89 10.70
N LYS A 341 5.26 2.56 10.53
CA LYS A 341 6.30 1.83 9.80
C LYS A 341 6.35 2.26 8.33
N VAL A 342 5.20 2.36 7.66
CA VAL A 342 5.11 2.85 6.26
C VAL A 342 5.66 4.28 6.13
N ILE A 343 5.35 5.18 7.07
CA ILE A 343 5.88 6.54 7.10
C ILE A 343 7.42 6.53 7.27
N GLY A 344 7.95 5.65 8.12
CA GLY A 344 9.39 5.47 8.30
C GLY A 344 10.07 4.95 7.03
N ASN A 345 9.46 3.99 6.34
CA ASN A 345 9.96 3.45 5.08
C ASN A 345 10.01 4.52 3.96
N ASP A 346 9.08 5.48 3.95
CA ASP A 346 9.11 6.60 2.99
C ASP A 346 10.39 7.45 3.13
N THR A 347 10.86 7.65 4.34
CA THR A 347 12.14 8.33 4.58
C THR A 347 13.30 7.51 4.04
N THR A 348 13.28 6.19 4.20
CA THR A 348 14.28 5.29 3.63
C THR A 348 14.32 5.39 2.10
N VAL A 349 13.15 5.32 1.44
CA VAL A 349 13.03 5.46 -0.02
C VAL A 349 13.56 6.83 -0.49
N THR A 350 13.23 7.89 0.23
CA THR A 350 13.70 9.26 -0.09
C THR A 350 15.22 9.33 -0.06
N PHE A 351 15.87 8.86 1.01
CA PHE A 351 17.34 8.90 1.11
C PHE A 351 18.02 7.97 0.10
N ALA A 352 17.46 6.77 -0.12
CA ALA A 352 18.03 5.84 -1.09
C ALA A 352 17.93 6.37 -2.52
N SER A 353 16.85 7.05 -2.86
CA SER A 353 16.67 7.67 -4.18
C SER A 353 17.60 8.86 -4.38
N GLU A 354 17.82 9.68 -3.35
CA GLU A 354 18.75 10.81 -3.40
C GLU A 354 20.23 10.36 -3.49
N ALA A 355 20.57 9.20 -2.93
CA ALA A 355 21.94 8.71 -2.85
C ALA A 355 22.52 8.20 -4.18
N GLY A 356 21.75 8.19 -5.26
CA GLY A 356 22.26 7.86 -6.61
C GLY A 356 23.37 8.79 -7.06
N GLN A 357 24.36 8.25 -7.78
CA GLN A 357 25.49 9.02 -8.28
C GLN A 357 25.70 8.75 -9.76
N LEU A 358 25.82 9.83 -10.55
CA LEU A 358 26.06 9.77 -11.98
C LEU A 358 24.96 8.96 -12.71
N GLN A 359 25.33 7.93 -13.45
CA GLN A 359 24.43 7.21 -14.38
C GLN A 359 23.72 5.98 -13.78
N LEU A 360 23.82 5.77 -12.45
CA LEU A 360 23.17 4.63 -11.78
C LEU A 360 22.87 4.93 -10.32
N ASN A 361 21.70 4.53 -9.85
CA ASN A 361 21.42 4.44 -8.42
C ASN A 361 21.68 3.00 -7.94
N VAL A 362 22.63 2.84 -7.02
CA VAL A 362 23.01 1.52 -6.47
C VAL A 362 22.21 1.12 -5.24
N MET A 363 21.28 1.97 -4.77
CA MET A 363 20.51 1.77 -3.54
C MET A 363 19.12 1.15 -3.77
N GLU A 364 18.78 0.77 -5.00
CA GLU A 364 17.50 0.13 -5.31
C GLU A 364 17.15 -1.08 -4.42
N PRO A 365 18.05 -1.95 -3.98
CA PRO A 365 17.70 -3.09 -3.11
C PRO A 365 16.99 -2.68 -1.81
N VAL A 366 17.40 -1.59 -1.15
CA VAL A 366 16.68 -1.11 0.04
C VAL A 366 15.34 -0.45 -0.31
N ILE A 367 15.23 0.13 -1.51
CA ILE A 367 13.93 0.63 -2.02
C ILE A 367 12.97 -0.54 -2.25
N VAL A 368 13.45 -1.65 -2.83
CA VAL A 368 12.68 -2.90 -3.00
C VAL A 368 12.12 -3.38 -1.66
N GLN A 369 12.98 -3.49 -0.63
CA GLN A 369 12.56 -3.92 0.69
C GLN A 369 11.47 -3.01 1.28
N ALA A 370 11.72 -1.69 1.29
CA ALA A 370 10.79 -0.71 1.86
C ALA A 370 9.45 -0.68 1.12
N MET A 371 9.48 -0.80 -0.21
CA MET A 371 8.30 -0.78 -1.06
C MET A 371 7.40 -1.99 -0.81
N PHE A 372 7.93 -3.21 -0.93
CA PHE A 372 7.12 -4.43 -0.78
C PHE A 372 6.63 -4.61 0.65
N GLU A 373 7.46 -4.35 1.66
CA GLU A 373 7.02 -4.37 3.05
C GLU A 373 5.85 -3.39 3.27
N SER A 374 5.97 -2.15 2.79
CA SER A 374 4.93 -1.14 2.96
C SER A 374 3.62 -1.51 2.28
N ILE A 375 3.67 -2.02 1.05
CA ILE A 375 2.48 -2.46 0.29
C ILE A 375 1.79 -3.61 1.02
N GLU A 376 2.56 -4.60 1.46
CA GLU A 376 2.02 -5.80 2.10
C GLU A 376 1.36 -5.49 3.43
N ILE A 377 2.11 -4.85 4.36
CA ILE A 377 1.59 -4.59 5.71
C ILE A 377 0.42 -3.61 5.69
N LEU A 378 0.44 -2.58 4.81
CA LEU A 378 -0.66 -1.63 4.66
C LEU A 378 -1.92 -2.31 4.13
N GLY A 379 -1.77 -3.18 3.12
CA GLY A 379 -2.89 -3.94 2.58
C GLY A 379 -3.49 -4.90 3.60
N ASN A 380 -2.66 -5.61 4.36
CA ASN A 380 -3.10 -6.51 5.42
C ASN A 380 -3.78 -5.75 6.56
N ALA A 381 -3.28 -4.55 6.91
CA ALA A 381 -3.91 -3.68 7.90
C ALA A 381 -5.31 -3.21 7.46
N CYS A 382 -5.51 -2.88 6.18
CA CYS A 382 -6.83 -2.52 5.65
C CYS A 382 -7.85 -3.65 5.82
N VAL A 383 -7.48 -4.87 5.44
CA VAL A 383 -8.36 -6.05 5.59
C VAL A 383 -8.64 -6.34 7.06
N ASN A 384 -7.59 -6.36 7.89
CA ASN A 384 -7.72 -6.62 9.33
C ASN A 384 -8.61 -5.57 10.02
N LEU A 385 -8.45 -4.28 9.68
CA LEU A 385 -9.26 -3.20 10.25
C LEU A 385 -10.73 -3.38 9.91
N ARG A 386 -11.07 -3.75 8.67
CA ARG A 386 -12.46 -4.01 8.29
C ARG A 386 -13.01 -5.22 9.02
N ASP A 387 -12.38 -6.38 8.86
CA ASP A 387 -12.92 -7.67 9.30
C ASP A 387 -13.01 -7.77 10.82
N LYS A 388 -12.02 -7.21 11.54
CA LYS A 388 -11.90 -7.34 12.99
C LYS A 388 -12.41 -6.12 13.78
N CYS A 389 -12.67 -5.01 13.09
CA CYS A 389 -13.10 -3.79 13.76
C CYS A 389 -14.32 -3.17 13.09
N VAL A 390 -14.20 -2.63 11.87
CA VAL A 390 -15.21 -1.77 11.25
C VAL A 390 -16.57 -2.48 11.12
N ASP A 391 -16.59 -3.69 10.57
CA ASP A 391 -17.86 -4.41 10.33
C ASP A 391 -18.61 -4.74 11.63
N GLY A 392 -17.93 -4.81 12.77
CA GLY A 392 -18.51 -5.07 14.09
C GLY A 392 -18.78 -3.83 14.93
N ILE A 393 -18.54 -2.61 14.44
CA ILE A 393 -18.82 -1.37 15.19
C ILE A 393 -20.32 -1.22 15.45
N THR A 394 -20.68 -0.87 16.70
CA THR A 394 -22.02 -0.45 17.10
C THR A 394 -22.01 0.96 17.67
N VAL A 395 -23.17 1.59 17.75
CA VAL A 395 -23.33 2.97 18.24
C VAL A 395 -24.13 3.02 19.52
N ASN A 396 -23.71 3.82 20.47
CA ASN A 396 -24.44 4.16 21.70
C ASN A 396 -25.33 5.39 21.43
N LYS A 397 -26.49 5.15 20.82
CA LYS A 397 -27.39 6.22 20.33
C LYS A 397 -27.78 7.20 21.42
N GLU A 398 -28.18 6.70 22.58
CA GLU A 398 -28.57 7.56 23.71
C GLU A 398 -27.42 8.46 24.18
N THR A 399 -26.19 7.95 24.24
CA THR A 399 -24.99 8.74 24.58
C THR A 399 -24.77 9.84 23.56
N CYS A 400 -24.87 9.52 22.28
CA CYS A 400 -24.70 10.48 21.20
C CYS A 400 -25.75 11.60 21.26
N GLU A 401 -27.01 11.25 21.42
CA GLU A 401 -28.12 12.20 21.54
C GLU A 401 -27.99 13.09 22.79
N ASN A 402 -27.58 12.51 23.93
CA ASN A 402 -27.37 13.25 25.16
C ASN A 402 -26.26 14.32 25.00
N TYR A 403 -25.20 14.03 24.28
CA TYR A 403 -24.16 15.04 23.99
C TYR A 403 -24.70 16.20 23.15
N VAL A 404 -25.60 15.93 22.21
CA VAL A 404 -26.20 16.99 21.38
C VAL A 404 -27.12 17.85 22.21
N TYR A 405 -28.10 17.25 22.91
CA TYR A 405 -29.13 18.02 23.61
C TYR A 405 -28.63 18.72 24.88
N ASN A 406 -27.53 18.27 25.46
CA ASN A 406 -26.90 18.91 26.61
C ASN A 406 -25.79 19.93 26.20
N SER A 407 -25.40 19.98 24.94
CA SER A 407 -24.43 20.95 24.47
C SER A 407 -25.00 22.36 24.42
N ILE A 408 -24.22 23.33 24.88
CA ILE A 408 -24.56 24.76 24.74
C ILE A 408 -24.55 25.17 23.25
N GLY A 409 -23.77 24.49 22.43
CA GLY A 409 -23.61 24.77 20.99
C GLY A 409 -24.91 24.71 20.18
N ILE A 410 -25.94 23.95 20.66
CA ILE A 410 -27.24 23.88 19.95
C ILE A 410 -27.97 25.22 19.94
N VAL A 411 -27.64 26.19 20.79
CA VAL A 411 -28.20 27.54 20.77
C VAL A 411 -27.99 28.20 19.40
N THR A 412 -26.98 27.85 18.68
CA THR A 412 -26.70 28.37 17.32
C THR A 412 -27.86 28.11 16.36
N TYR A 413 -28.55 26.99 16.50
CA TYR A 413 -29.76 26.68 15.69
C TYR A 413 -30.95 27.58 16.04
N LEU A 414 -30.96 28.18 17.22
CA LEU A 414 -32.01 29.06 17.69
C LEU A 414 -31.76 30.55 17.28
N ASN A 415 -30.52 30.93 17.01
CA ASN A 415 -30.15 32.31 16.67
C ASN A 415 -30.98 32.92 15.54
N PRO A 416 -31.35 32.23 14.47
CA PRO A 416 -32.21 32.82 13.43
C PRO A 416 -33.61 33.22 13.94
N PHE A 417 -34.06 32.68 15.06
CA PHE A 417 -35.40 32.88 15.64
C PHE A 417 -35.40 33.84 16.82
N ILE A 418 -34.38 33.76 17.67
CA ILE A 418 -34.27 34.57 18.91
C ILE A 418 -33.30 35.72 18.80
N GLY A 419 -32.47 35.79 17.74
CA GLY A 419 -31.40 36.76 17.56
C GLY A 419 -30.11 36.41 18.35
N HIS A 420 -28.96 36.92 17.89
CA HIS A 420 -27.65 36.64 18.48
C HIS A 420 -27.54 37.07 19.93
N HIS A 421 -28.07 38.26 20.32
CA HIS A 421 -28.01 38.73 21.70
C HIS A 421 -28.71 37.80 22.68
N ASN A 422 -29.86 37.27 22.30
CA ASN A 422 -30.55 36.28 23.14
C ASN A 422 -29.82 34.95 23.15
N GLY A 423 -29.23 34.54 22.01
CA GLY A 423 -28.37 33.35 21.95
C GLY A 423 -27.18 33.44 22.90
N ASP A 424 -26.46 34.57 22.90
CA ASP A 424 -25.34 34.82 23.82
C ASP A 424 -25.81 34.83 25.27
N LEU A 425 -26.95 35.43 25.59
CA LEU A 425 -27.52 35.43 26.92
C LEU A 425 -27.86 34.02 27.40
N VAL A 426 -28.53 33.22 26.55
CA VAL A 426 -28.85 31.81 26.83
C VAL A 426 -27.58 31.00 27.08
N GLY A 427 -26.58 31.09 26.16
CA GLY A 427 -25.30 30.40 26.28
C GLY A 427 -24.58 30.76 27.60
N LYS A 428 -24.54 32.04 27.98
CA LYS A 428 -23.94 32.50 29.23
C LYS A 428 -24.65 31.93 30.47
N ILE A 429 -25.99 31.90 30.46
CA ILE A 429 -26.78 31.35 31.61
C ILE A 429 -26.52 29.84 31.69
N CYS A 430 -26.55 29.12 30.56
CA CYS A 430 -26.26 27.69 30.56
C CYS A 430 -24.87 27.38 31.15
N ALA A 431 -23.85 28.13 30.72
CA ALA A 431 -22.48 27.95 31.20
C ALA A 431 -22.32 28.24 32.70
N GLN A 432 -23.07 29.23 33.23
CA GLN A 432 -23.00 29.62 34.64
C GLN A 432 -23.83 28.71 35.58
N THR A 433 -24.94 28.19 35.07
CA THR A 433 -25.92 27.48 35.93
C THR A 433 -25.95 25.97 35.70
N GLY A 434 -25.37 25.47 34.64
CA GLY A 434 -25.47 24.08 34.23
C GLY A 434 -26.82 23.68 33.64
N LYS A 435 -27.75 24.66 33.44
CA LYS A 435 -29.06 24.40 32.82
C LYS A 435 -28.93 24.12 31.31
N GLY A 436 -29.83 23.30 30.78
CA GLY A 436 -29.90 23.03 29.34
C GLY A 436 -30.44 24.22 28.54
N VAL A 437 -30.05 24.30 27.27
CA VAL A 437 -30.50 25.38 26.35
C VAL A 437 -32.03 25.44 26.28
N ARG A 438 -32.73 24.32 26.16
CA ARG A 438 -34.21 24.25 26.12
C ARG A 438 -34.84 24.85 27.37
N GLU A 439 -34.32 24.52 28.54
CA GLU A 439 -34.85 25.04 29.82
C GLU A 439 -34.73 26.55 29.91
N VAL A 440 -33.52 27.08 29.62
CA VAL A 440 -33.28 28.54 29.68
C VAL A 440 -34.12 29.31 28.64
N VAL A 441 -34.29 28.80 27.42
CA VAL A 441 -35.13 29.43 26.39
C VAL A 441 -36.59 29.50 26.79
N LEU A 442 -37.11 28.41 27.41
CA LEU A 442 -38.48 28.41 27.92
C LEU A 442 -38.65 29.33 29.13
N GLU A 443 -37.76 29.31 30.08
CA GLU A 443 -37.77 30.22 31.26
C GLU A 443 -37.76 31.71 30.86
N LYS A 444 -37.03 32.03 29.76
CA LYS A 444 -36.97 33.40 29.25
C LYS A 444 -38.14 33.75 28.33
N GLY A 445 -39.01 32.82 27.99
CA GLY A 445 -40.15 33.05 27.10
C GLY A 445 -39.74 33.39 25.66
N LEU A 446 -38.56 32.97 25.22
CA LEU A 446 -38.04 33.32 23.89
C LEU A 446 -38.69 32.51 22.78
N LEU A 447 -39.07 31.26 23.06
CA LEU A 447 -39.77 30.36 22.15
C LEU A 447 -40.76 29.50 22.95
N THR A 448 -41.79 28.98 22.26
CA THR A 448 -42.69 27.99 22.86
C THR A 448 -42.05 26.60 22.83
N LYS A 449 -42.62 25.65 23.58
CA LYS A 449 -42.19 24.28 23.58
C LYS A 449 -42.29 23.65 22.19
N GLU A 450 -43.42 23.93 21.49
CA GLU A 450 -43.68 23.41 20.15
C GLU A 450 -42.68 23.94 19.11
N GLN A 451 -42.32 25.23 19.24
CA GLN A 451 -41.31 25.84 18.37
C GLN A 451 -39.91 25.23 18.62
N LEU A 452 -39.53 24.98 19.88
CA LEU A 452 -38.28 24.31 20.23
C LEU A 452 -38.25 22.86 19.75
N ASP A 453 -39.37 22.14 19.87
CA ASP A 453 -39.44 20.75 19.42
C ASP A 453 -39.31 20.67 17.90
N ASP A 454 -39.83 21.61 17.14
CA ASP A 454 -39.65 21.67 15.69
C ASP A 454 -38.21 22.09 15.31
N ILE A 455 -37.67 23.16 15.86
CA ILE A 455 -36.33 23.68 15.52
C ILE A 455 -35.22 22.67 15.90
N LEU A 456 -35.33 22.02 17.08
CA LEU A 456 -34.36 21.07 17.59
C LEU A 456 -34.74 19.62 17.27
N SER A 457 -35.64 19.40 16.30
CA SER A 457 -35.92 18.05 15.81
C SER A 457 -34.71 17.44 15.13
N VAL A 458 -34.59 16.11 15.18
CA VAL A 458 -33.50 15.39 14.53
C VAL A 458 -33.40 15.75 13.03
N GLU A 459 -34.53 15.91 12.36
CA GLU A 459 -34.57 16.27 10.93
C GLU A 459 -33.93 17.65 10.69
N ASN A 460 -34.25 18.65 11.50
CA ASN A 460 -33.68 19.99 11.36
C ASN A 460 -32.20 20.06 11.75
N LEU A 461 -31.79 19.34 12.79
CA LEU A 461 -30.40 19.28 13.20
C LEU A 461 -29.52 18.57 12.18
N MET A 462 -30.08 17.61 11.43
CA MET A 462 -29.35 16.89 10.38
C MET A 462 -29.36 17.58 9.02
N ASN A 463 -30.25 18.53 8.81
CA ASN A 463 -30.37 19.28 7.56
C ASN A 463 -30.06 20.77 7.79
N PRO A 464 -28.81 21.21 7.63
CA PRO A 464 -28.39 22.58 7.96
C PRO A 464 -29.06 23.65 7.07
N THR A 465 -29.75 23.28 5.99
CA THR A 465 -30.49 24.21 5.11
C THR A 465 -31.95 24.34 5.49
N TYR A 466 -32.41 23.57 6.48
CA TYR A 466 -33.79 23.61 6.93
C TYR A 466 -34.13 24.98 7.56
N LYS A 467 -35.24 25.53 7.15
CA LYS A 467 -35.83 26.73 7.77
C LYS A 467 -37.14 26.32 8.43
N ALA A 468 -37.18 26.34 9.76
CA ALA A 468 -38.41 26.09 10.49
C ALA A 468 -39.52 27.09 10.04
N LYS A 469 -40.69 26.54 9.76
CA LYS A 469 -41.87 27.39 9.42
C LYS A 469 -42.43 27.88 10.73
N LEU A 470 -41.97 29.03 11.17
CA LEU A 470 -42.64 29.76 12.26
C LEU A 470 -43.99 30.24 11.72
N ASN A 471 -45.08 29.79 12.30
CA ASN A 471 -46.37 30.42 12.09
C ASN A 471 -46.25 31.88 12.58
N LYS A 472 -46.28 32.82 11.67
CA LYS A 472 -46.32 34.26 11.95
C LYS A 472 -47.61 34.61 12.66
#